data_985bf6f67b16c7c902c570c6bd36b99b
#
_entry.id   985bf6f67b16c7c902c570c6bd36b99b
#
_cell.length_a   1.000
_cell.length_b   1.000
_cell.length_c   1.000
_cell.angle_alpha   90.00
_cell.angle_beta   90.00
_cell.angle_gamma   90.00
#
_symmetry.space_group_name_H-M   'P 1'
#
loop_
_entity.id
_entity.type
_entity.pdbx_description
1 polymer ?
#
loop_
_entity_poly.entity_id
_entity_poly.type
_entity_poly.pdbx_seq_one_letter_code
_entity_poly.pdbx_strand_id
1 'polypeptide(L)'
;MASRGLGYSRSLPPGDRITAGKEARLRLLVERSRFCAAKVSVSDRLPGPREFDFPGWKEKYGLEVPLTFARRGVYELGPAEVRVADPFGLLALTRWFEEKTEVVVYPEVHELRGFPLRGGNEEAGTRGTRGRRGEEFANLREYRRGDDRRHIHWKSLARTGELFVKEFSLEAPRRHTVVLDLRREGLRTQDDELEDAVSTAASVLTHLAREGLPFRLLGTGGDAIDTGFGTDEDTYWEAMRLLATARADGTRLIGATVLGERGGLGEGVVLISRTRDEELPHCVRKLREAGLSVVVVALATHTYRTPAVSGTSQGDAVHARGAEFSRRVGRLEAAGAAVRIVTHPEGVEGLSGPRGLEAVR
;
A
#
# COMPACT_ATOMS: atom_id res chain seq x y z
N MET A 1 -28.32 39.09 16.67
CA MET A 1 -28.29 39.26 15.18
C MET A 1 -26.92 39.00 14.54
N ALA A 2 -25.81 38.97 15.29
CA ALA A 2 -24.46 38.78 14.75
C ALA A 2 -24.13 37.33 14.26
N SER A 3 -24.95 36.33 14.57
CA SER A 3 -24.66 34.92 14.23
C SER A 3 -25.06 34.47 12.81
N ARG A 4 -25.88 35.26 12.11
CA ARG A 4 -26.41 34.87 10.78
C ARG A 4 -25.41 34.98 9.64
N GLY A 5 -24.22 35.49 9.85
CA GLY A 5 -23.22 35.70 8.82
C GLY A 5 -21.85 35.05 9.12
N LEU A 6 -21.79 34.16 10.12
CA LEU A 6 -20.54 33.44 10.43
C LEU A 6 -20.58 32.06 9.82
N GLY A 7 -19.65 31.76 8.93
CA GLY A 7 -19.40 30.47 8.31
C GLY A 7 -18.02 29.92 8.71
N TYR A 8 -17.92 28.62 8.88
CA TYR A 8 -16.68 27.91 9.07
C TYR A 8 -16.70 26.65 8.22
N SER A 9 -15.62 26.38 7.53
CA SER A 9 -15.46 25.15 6.75
C SER A 9 -14.01 24.67 6.74
N ARG A 10 -13.85 23.36 6.52
CA ARG A 10 -12.59 22.69 6.35
C ARG A 10 -12.50 22.11 4.94
N SER A 11 -11.35 22.19 4.33
CA SER A 11 -11.10 21.52 3.05
C SER A 11 -9.66 21.06 2.96
N LEU A 12 -9.48 19.91 2.33
CA LEU A 12 -8.19 19.50 1.85
C LEU A 12 -7.95 20.12 0.48
N PRO A 13 -6.70 20.43 0.09
CA PRO A 13 -6.38 20.82 -1.26
C PRO A 13 -6.88 19.75 -2.24
N PRO A 14 -7.45 20.16 -3.39
CA PRO A 14 -7.90 19.20 -4.41
C PRO A 14 -6.75 18.30 -4.86
N GLY A 15 -6.96 16.99 -4.78
CA GLY A 15 -5.96 15.99 -5.19
C GLY A 15 -4.96 15.59 -4.11
N ASP A 16 -4.91 16.25 -2.95
CA ASP A 16 -4.04 15.82 -1.86
C ASP A 16 -4.57 14.54 -1.20
N ARG A 17 -3.73 13.51 -1.25
CA ARG A 17 -3.95 12.23 -0.58
C ARG A 17 -3.11 12.19 0.69
N ILE A 18 -3.76 12.13 1.84
CA ILE A 18 -3.07 12.09 3.13
C ILE A 18 -2.48 10.71 3.36
N THR A 19 -1.20 10.67 3.64
CA THR A 19 -0.46 9.44 3.95
C THR A 19 0.01 9.47 5.41
N ALA A 20 -0.07 8.35 6.10
CA ALA A 20 0.44 8.21 7.47
C ALA A 20 1.91 8.63 7.55
N GLY A 21 2.28 9.30 8.63
CA GLY A 21 3.64 9.80 8.87
C GLY A 21 4.03 11.05 8.08
N LYS A 22 3.25 11.46 7.05
CA LYS A 22 3.55 12.63 6.22
C LYS A 22 2.74 13.84 6.63
N GLU A 23 3.33 15.02 6.46
CA GLU A 23 2.64 16.29 6.67
C GLU A 23 1.61 16.51 5.56
N ALA A 24 0.37 16.78 5.96
CA ALA A 24 -0.71 17.21 5.08
C ALA A 24 -1.14 18.62 5.46
N ARG A 25 -1.73 19.37 4.53
CA ARG A 25 -2.21 20.73 4.78
C ARG A 25 -3.72 20.76 4.77
N LEU A 26 -4.31 21.15 5.88
CA LEU A 26 -5.74 21.38 6.01
C LEU A 26 -6.01 22.87 5.87
N ARG A 27 -6.90 23.23 4.99
CA ARG A 27 -7.35 24.61 4.85
C ARG A 27 -8.60 24.86 5.68
N LEU A 28 -8.48 25.74 6.65
CA LEU A 28 -9.57 26.24 7.45
C LEU A 28 -10.05 27.57 6.86
N LEU A 29 -11.35 27.72 6.69
CA LEU A 29 -11.94 28.92 6.14
C LEU A 29 -12.99 29.48 7.10
N VAL A 30 -12.80 30.72 7.50
CA VAL A 30 -13.79 31.51 8.25
C VAL A 30 -14.36 32.58 7.35
N GLU A 31 -15.68 32.62 7.23
CA GLU A 31 -16.43 33.64 6.50
C GLU A 31 -17.38 34.38 7.46
N ARG A 32 -17.49 35.69 7.30
CA ARG A 32 -18.39 36.50 8.14
C ARG A 32 -18.99 37.67 7.39
N SER A 33 -20.15 38.13 7.83
CA SER A 33 -20.76 39.30 7.26
C SER A 33 -20.13 40.61 7.77
N ARG A 34 -20.25 41.66 7.01
CA ARG A 34 -19.51 42.93 6.93
C ARG A 34 -19.28 43.75 8.21
N PHE A 35 -19.86 43.46 9.36
CA PHE A 35 -19.95 44.45 10.43
C PHE A 35 -19.42 43.97 11.79
N CYS A 36 -18.18 43.53 11.89
CA CYS A 36 -17.56 43.40 13.21
C CYS A 36 -16.05 43.44 13.15
N ALA A 37 -15.42 44.50 13.63
CA ALA A 37 -14.03 44.47 14.07
C ALA A 37 -13.98 43.61 15.34
N ALA A 38 -13.88 42.30 15.18
CA ALA A 38 -13.92 41.33 16.25
C ALA A 38 -12.76 40.36 16.16
N LYS A 39 -12.22 40.00 17.29
CA LYS A 39 -11.26 38.84 17.34
C LYS A 39 -12.05 37.57 17.11
N VAL A 40 -11.61 36.72 16.17
CA VAL A 40 -12.20 35.42 15.93
C VAL A 40 -11.21 34.39 16.36
N SER A 41 -11.58 33.47 17.25
CA SER A 41 -10.83 32.29 17.60
C SER A 41 -11.62 31.03 17.25
N VAL A 42 -10.95 30.05 16.71
CA VAL A 42 -11.53 28.76 16.34
C VAL A 42 -10.84 27.69 17.15
N SER A 43 -11.61 26.90 17.87
CA SER A 43 -11.18 25.65 18.50
C SER A 43 -11.74 24.49 17.69
N ASP A 44 -10.89 23.68 17.07
CA ASP A 44 -11.30 22.58 16.21
C ASP A 44 -10.70 21.27 16.69
N ARG A 45 -11.48 20.19 16.65
CA ARG A 45 -10.99 18.83 16.95
C ARG A 45 -10.21 18.28 15.79
N LEU A 46 -8.94 18.66 15.74
CA LEU A 46 -7.94 18.13 14.81
C LEU A 46 -6.99 17.18 15.57
N PRO A 47 -6.19 16.35 14.88
CA PRO A 47 -5.09 15.63 15.51
C PRO A 47 -4.12 16.61 16.20
N GLY A 48 -4.17 16.66 17.53
CA GLY A 48 -3.47 17.61 18.37
C GLY A 48 -4.33 18.82 18.81
N PRO A 49 -3.84 19.66 19.74
CA PRO A 49 -4.56 20.84 20.22
C PRO A 49 -4.61 21.88 19.12
N ARG A 50 -5.78 22.51 18.94
CA ARG A 50 -5.97 23.39 17.80
C ARG A 50 -6.89 24.54 18.10
N GLU A 51 -6.27 25.60 18.60
CA GLU A 51 -6.88 26.90 18.69
C GLU A 51 -6.22 27.84 17.70
N PHE A 52 -7.00 28.52 16.90
CA PHE A 52 -6.53 29.39 15.85
C PHE A 52 -7.16 30.76 16.01
N ASP A 53 -6.33 31.81 16.00
CA ASP A 53 -6.78 33.18 16.00
C ASP A 53 -6.81 33.74 14.57
N PHE A 54 -7.92 34.33 14.19
CA PHE A 54 -8.12 34.97 12.91
C PHE A 54 -8.22 36.49 13.06
N PRO A 55 -7.55 37.26 12.18
CA PRO A 55 -7.62 38.72 12.26
C PRO A 55 -9.05 39.22 12.02
N GLY A 56 -9.48 40.13 12.90
CA GLY A 56 -10.83 40.60 12.96
C GLY A 56 -11.33 41.48 11.82
N TRP A 57 -10.50 41.88 10.86
CA TRP A 57 -10.86 42.90 9.83
C TRP A 57 -11.21 42.31 8.45
N LYS A 58 -11.03 41.00 8.22
CA LYS A 58 -11.34 40.39 6.93
C LYS A 58 -12.69 39.68 6.95
N GLU A 59 -13.45 39.82 5.86
CA GLU A 59 -14.72 39.11 5.67
C GLU A 59 -14.52 37.61 5.44
N LYS A 60 -13.43 37.26 4.77
CA LYS A 60 -13.06 35.89 4.47
C LYS A 60 -11.58 35.67 4.78
N TYR A 61 -11.32 34.68 5.58
CA TYR A 61 -9.97 34.34 5.99
C TYR A 61 -9.72 32.86 5.91
N GLY A 62 -8.68 32.47 5.14
CA GLY A 62 -8.20 31.09 5.03
C GLY A 62 -6.89 30.92 5.77
N LEU A 63 -6.76 29.85 6.53
CA LEU A 63 -5.56 29.43 7.22
C LEU A 63 -5.20 28.00 6.78
N GLU A 64 -3.96 27.78 6.38
CA GLU A 64 -3.44 26.43 6.15
C GLU A 64 -2.77 25.93 7.42
N VAL A 65 -3.23 24.77 7.89
CA VAL A 65 -2.75 24.14 9.11
C VAL A 65 -2.03 22.84 8.75
N PRO A 66 -0.75 22.70 9.12
CA PRO A 66 -0.07 21.44 8.95
C PRO A 66 -0.63 20.39 9.91
N LEU A 67 -0.96 19.22 9.40
CA LEU A 67 -1.44 18.06 10.15
C LEU A 67 -0.56 16.85 9.83
N THR A 68 -0.27 16.06 10.86
CA THR A 68 0.37 14.75 10.69
C THR A 68 -0.46 13.69 11.39
N PHE A 69 -0.79 12.66 10.65
CA PHE A 69 -1.48 11.49 11.19
C PHE A 69 -0.45 10.38 11.38
N ALA A 70 -0.29 9.93 12.62
CA ALA A 70 0.70 8.90 12.94
C ALA A 70 0.37 7.53 12.33
N ARG A 71 -0.91 7.26 12.08
CA ARG A 71 -1.40 5.97 11.56
C ARG A 71 -2.40 6.19 10.44
N ARG A 72 -2.51 5.21 9.56
CA ARG A 72 -3.57 5.14 8.55
C ARG A 72 -4.95 4.93 9.19
N GLY A 73 -5.98 5.24 8.48
CA GLY A 73 -7.35 5.05 8.96
C GLY A 73 -8.32 6.08 8.42
N VAL A 74 -9.53 6.01 8.92
CA VAL A 74 -10.56 7.02 8.68
C VAL A 74 -10.69 7.87 9.95
N TYR A 75 -10.49 9.16 9.79
CA TYR A 75 -10.54 10.14 10.86
C TYR A 75 -11.70 11.10 10.64
N GLU A 76 -12.42 11.40 11.71
CA GLU A 76 -13.42 12.46 11.72
C GLU A 76 -12.81 13.73 12.34
N LEU A 77 -12.76 14.81 11.57
CA LEU A 77 -12.37 16.13 12.04
C LEU A 77 -13.61 16.92 12.48
N GLY A 78 -13.53 17.63 13.58
CA GLY A 78 -14.64 18.39 14.14
C GLY A 78 -15.35 17.66 15.31
N PRO A 79 -16.36 18.25 15.92
CA PRO A 79 -16.95 19.58 15.64
C PRO A 79 -15.99 20.72 15.98
N ALA A 80 -16.32 21.95 15.49
CA ALA A 80 -15.55 23.15 15.79
C ALA A 80 -16.37 24.17 16.55
N GLU A 81 -15.69 24.86 17.45
CA GLU A 81 -16.21 26.01 18.15
C GLU A 81 -15.59 27.29 17.59
N VAL A 82 -16.41 28.22 17.14
CA VAL A 82 -15.96 29.53 16.68
C VAL A 82 -16.44 30.59 17.66
N ARG A 83 -15.48 31.25 18.28
CA ARG A 83 -15.73 32.37 19.23
C ARG A 83 -15.40 33.69 18.57
N VAL A 84 -16.36 34.60 18.61
CA VAL A 84 -16.21 35.96 18.11
C VAL A 84 -16.32 36.91 19.30
N ALA A 85 -15.26 37.67 19.59
CA ALA A 85 -15.22 38.65 20.67
C ALA A 85 -15.09 40.06 20.11
N ASP A 86 -15.70 41.05 20.79
CA ASP A 86 -15.48 42.46 20.48
C ASP A 86 -14.02 42.88 20.73
N PRO A 87 -13.54 43.99 20.14
CA PRO A 87 -12.16 44.44 20.29
C PRO A 87 -11.70 44.67 21.73
N PHE A 88 -12.63 44.95 22.65
CA PHE A 88 -12.35 45.21 24.05
C PHE A 88 -12.49 43.94 24.92
N GLY A 89 -12.99 42.86 24.36
CA GLY A 89 -13.20 41.57 25.07
C GLY A 89 -14.38 41.58 26.04
N LEU A 90 -15.26 42.60 25.97
CA LEU A 90 -16.40 42.77 26.89
C LEU A 90 -17.58 41.84 26.51
N LEU A 91 -17.71 41.51 25.23
CA LEU A 91 -18.75 40.63 24.71
C LEU A 91 -18.11 39.56 23.84
N ALA A 92 -18.56 38.32 24.02
CA ALA A 92 -18.18 37.20 23.15
C ALA A 92 -19.40 36.36 22.80
N LEU A 93 -19.46 35.94 21.54
CA LEU A 93 -20.45 35.00 21.03
C LEU A 93 -19.74 33.75 20.59
N THR A 94 -20.27 32.60 20.99
CA THR A 94 -19.76 31.28 20.58
C THR A 94 -20.79 30.64 19.68
N ARG A 95 -20.31 30.05 18.58
CA ARG A 95 -21.10 29.25 17.67
C ARG A 95 -20.44 27.90 17.44
N TRP A 96 -21.21 26.84 17.56
CA TRP A 96 -20.79 25.49 17.25
C TRP A 96 -21.09 25.12 15.80
N PHE A 97 -20.14 24.47 15.14
CA PHE A 97 -20.26 23.90 13.83
C PHE A 97 -20.14 22.38 13.99
N GLU A 98 -21.31 21.72 13.99
CA GLU A 98 -21.44 20.28 14.19
C GLU A 98 -20.95 19.45 12.98
N GLU A 99 -20.71 20.11 11.86
CA GLU A 99 -20.26 19.46 10.64
C GLU A 99 -18.92 18.76 10.86
N LYS A 100 -18.92 17.45 10.56
CA LYS A 100 -17.73 16.62 10.62
C LYS A 100 -17.18 16.41 9.20
N THR A 101 -15.87 16.41 9.08
CA THR A 101 -15.17 16.14 7.82
C THR A 101 -14.46 14.80 7.96
N GLU A 102 -14.85 13.84 7.15
CA GLU A 102 -14.18 12.55 7.06
C GLU A 102 -12.89 12.69 6.26
N VAL A 103 -11.80 12.17 6.80
CA VAL A 103 -10.47 12.17 6.17
C VAL A 103 -9.93 10.75 6.16
N VAL A 104 -9.64 10.25 4.95
CA VAL A 104 -8.98 8.97 4.78
C VAL A 104 -7.47 9.18 4.76
N VAL A 105 -6.78 8.53 5.70
CA VAL A 105 -5.33 8.51 5.78
C VAL A 105 -4.82 7.17 5.25
N TYR A 106 -4.11 7.24 4.14
CA TYR A 106 -3.58 6.09 3.42
C TYR A 106 -2.32 5.54 4.07
N PRO A 107 -2.00 4.24 3.87
CA PRO A 107 -0.75 3.67 4.35
C PRO A 107 0.46 4.31 3.67
N GLU A 108 1.60 4.27 4.35
CA GLU A 108 2.87 4.68 3.77
C GLU A 108 3.28 3.75 2.62
N VAL A 109 3.90 4.33 1.59
CA VAL A 109 4.36 3.61 0.40
C VAL A 109 5.85 3.85 0.24
N HIS A 110 6.61 2.77 0.08
CA HIS A 110 8.05 2.77 -0.14
C HIS A 110 8.37 2.32 -1.58
N GLU A 111 9.45 2.84 -2.14
CA GLU A 111 9.90 2.43 -3.47
C GLU A 111 10.56 1.04 -3.38
N LEU A 112 10.04 0.07 -4.13
CA LEU A 112 10.57 -1.29 -4.16
C LEU A 112 11.53 -1.47 -5.35
N ARG A 113 12.83 -1.27 -5.13
CA ARG A 113 13.85 -1.47 -6.17
C ARG A 113 14.24 -2.94 -6.27
N GLY A 114 14.14 -3.50 -7.47
CA GLY A 114 14.52 -4.91 -7.70
C GLY A 114 13.60 -5.92 -7.03
N PHE A 115 12.36 -5.56 -6.75
CA PHE A 115 11.38 -6.50 -6.22
C PHE A 115 11.07 -7.58 -7.26
N PRO A 116 11.17 -8.89 -6.90
CA PRO A 116 11.06 -9.99 -7.85
C PRO A 116 9.58 -10.25 -8.18
N LEU A 117 9.01 -9.51 -9.11
CA LEU A 117 7.67 -9.82 -9.63
C LEU A 117 7.63 -11.15 -10.40
N ARG A 118 8.79 -11.59 -10.90
CA ARG A 118 8.99 -12.92 -11.51
C ARG A 118 9.61 -13.83 -10.46
N GLY A 119 8.86 -14.78 -9.94
CA GLY A 119 9.36 -15.75 -8.95
C GLY A 119 10.46 -16.63 -9.51
N GLY A 120 11.50 -16.80 -8.72
CA GLY A 120 12.72 -17.58 -8.83
C GLY A 120 12.97 -18.47 -10.06
N ASN A 121 14.17 -18.41 -10.60
CA ASN A 121 14.82 -19.11 -11.69
C ASN A 121 14.81 -18.47 -13.09
N GLU A 122 14.09 -17.39 -13.36
CA GLU A 122 14.20 -16.74 -14.69
C GLU A 122 15.33 -15.69 -14.77
N GLU A 123 16.05 -15.40 -13.68
CA GLU A 123 17.18 -14.45 -13.71
C GLU A 123 18.42 -14.99 -14.44
N ALA A 124 18.46 -16.31 -14.77
CA ALA A 124 19.63 -16.94 -15.38
C ALA A 124 19.60 -17.04 -16.91
N GLY A 125 18.55 -16.64 -17.57
CA GLY A 125 18.44 -16.86 -18.99
C GLY A 125 17.57 -15.91 -19.76
N THR A 126 17.84 -14.64 -19.77
CA THR A 126 17.72 -13.82 -20.98
C THR A 126 18.04 -12.37 -20.64
N ARG A 127 19.27 -11.90 -20.90
CA ARG A 127 19.51 -10.52 -21.27
C ARG A 127 18.84 -10.28 -22.63
N GLY A 128 17.53 -10.35 -22.67
CA GLY A 128 16.69 -9.97 -23.79
C GLY A 128 16.63 -8.45 -23.83
N THR A 129 17.16 -7.89 -24.89
CA THR A 129 17.04 -6.51 -25.35
C THR A 129 15.70 -5.90 -24.91
N ARG A 130 15.76 -4.76 -24.21
CA ARG A 130 14.62 -3.87 -23.94
C ARG A 130 13.93 -3.52 -25.26
N GLY A 131 13.00 -4.36 -25.70
CA GLY A 131 12.02 -4.04 -26.72
C GLY A 131 10.93 -3.15 -26.12
N ARG A 132 10.35 -2.28 -26.91
CA ARG A 132 9.19 -1.46 -26.57
C ARG A 132 8.14 -2.32 -25.85
N ARG A 133 7.56 -1.78 -24.76
CA ARG A 133 6.46 -2.39 -23.98
C ARG A 133 5.48 -3.15 -24.90
N GLY A 134 5.31 -4.45 -24.67
CA GLY A 134 4.23 -5.26 -25.24
C GLY A 134 4.53 -6.08 -26.48
N GLU A 135 5.75 -6.06 -27.04
CA GLU A 135 6.09 -6.83 -28.23
C GLU A 135 7.21 -7.85 -27.91
N GLU A 136 6.87 -9.06 -27.44
CA GLU A 136 7.82 -10.16 -27.42
C GLU A 136 7.87 -10.82 -28.80
N PHE A 137 9.10 -11.08 -29.27
CA PHE A 137 9.34 -11.83 -30.50
C PHE A 137 8.81 -13.26 -30.33
N ALA A 138 7.69 -13.57 -31.00
CA ALA A 138 7.06 -14.87 -30.90
C ALA A 138 7.60 -15.85 -31.95
N ASN A 139 7.67 -15.45 -33.20
CA ASN A 139 8.06 -16.34 -34.28
C ASN A 139 8.48 -15.58 -35.54
N LEU A 140 9.11 -16.29 -36.50
CA LEU A 140 9.29 -15.84 -37.87
C LEU A 140 8.28 -16.56 -38.75
N ARG A 141 7.39 -15.83 -39.42
CA ARG A 141 6.54 -16.38 -40.46
C ARG A 141 6.90 -15.81 -41.83
N GLU A 142 6.54 -16.51 -42.86
CA GLU A 142 6.70 -15.99 -44.23
C GLU A 142 5.92 -14.72 -44.43
N TYR A 143 6.53 -13.79 -45.14
CA TYR A 143 5.95 -12.49 -45.52
C TYR A 143 4.71 -12.68 -46.39
N ARG A 144 3.63 -11.99 -46.03
CA ARG A 144 2.43 -11.89 -46.85
C ARG A 144 2.24 -10.46 -47.36
N ARG A 145 1.66 -10.33 -48.55
CA ARG A 145 1.43 -9.03 -49.17
C ARG A 145 0.50 -8.20 -48.29
N GLY A 146 1.02 -7.07 -47.74
CA GLY A 146 0.30 -6.24 -46.76
C GLY A 146 0.98 -6.14 -45.39
N ASP A 147 1.97 -6.99 -45.13
CA ASP A 147 2.73 -6.91 -43.86
C ASP A 147 3.60 -5.65 -43.82
N ASP A 148 3.76 -5.07 -42.60
CA ASP A 148 4.59 -3.89 -42.39
C ASP A 148 6.07 -4.24 -42.63
N ARG A 149 6.69 -3.52 -43.56
CA ARG A 149 8.11 -3.68 -43.94
C ARG A 149 9.08 -3.46 -42.78
N ARG A 150 8.67 -2.76 -41.73
CA ARG A 150 9.47 -2.54 -40.51
C ARG A 150 9.73 -3.81 -39.72
N HIS A 151 8.85 -4.81 -39.85
CA HIS A 151 8.92 -6.09 -39.16
C HIS A 151 9.66 -7.16 -39.96
N ILE A 152 10.17 -6.85 -41.17
CA ILE A 152 10.95 -7.79 -41.97
C ILE A 152 12.25 -8.17 -41.25
N HIS A 153 12.51 -9.47 -41.14
CA HIS A 153 13.74 -10.02 -40.56
C HIS A 153 14.85 -10.08 -41.61
N TRP A 154 15.49 -8.95 -41.86
CA TRP A 154 16.52 -8.79 -42.90
C TRP A 154 17.67 -9.80 -42.84
N LYS A 155 17.99 -10.30 -41.64
CA LYS A 155 19.04 -11.29 -41.43
C LYS A 155 18.65 -12.67 -41.99
N SER A 156 17.38 -13.06 -41.95
CA SER A 156 16.90 -14.26 -42.60
C SER A 156 16.91 -14.13 -44.10
N LEU A 157 16.43 -13.01 -44.64
CA LEU A 157 16.48 -12.73 -46.09
C LEU A 157 17.89 -12.86 -46.64
N ALA A 158 18.90 -12.30 -45.95
CA ALA A 158 20.29 -12.37 -46.37
C ALA A 158 20.87 -13.81 -46.36
N ARG A 159 20.28 -14.71 -45.58
CA ARG A 159 20.77 -16.07 -45.37
C ARG A 159 20.04 -17.14 -46.22
N THR A 160 18.73 -16.98 -46.35
CA THR A 160 17.85 -17.97 -46.98
C THR A 160 17.27 -17.48 -48.31
N GLY A 161 17.34 -16.19 -48.62
CA GLY A 161 16.69 -15.58 -49.77
C GLY A 161 15.17 -15.39 -49.67
N GLU A 162 14.59 -15.83 -48.55
CA GLU A 162 13.15 -15.77 -48.29
C GLU A 162 12.80 -14.63 -47.34
N LEU A 163 11.67 -13.98 -47.60
CA LEU A 163 11.15 -12.89 -46.75
C LEU A 163 10.40 -13.42 -45.55
N PHE A 164 10.94 -13.19 -44.38
CA PHE A 164 10.27 -13.47 -43.10
C PHE A 164 9.91 -12.18 -42.40
N VAL A 165 8.75 -12.18 -41.72
CA VAL A 165 8.29 -11.12 -40.82
C VAL A 165 8.37 -11.59 -39.40
N LYS A 166 8.87 -10.71 -38.52
CA LYS A 166 8.82 -10.92 -37.05
C LYS A 166 7.36 -10.83 -36.64
N GLU A 167 6.83 -11.93 -36.14
CA GLU A 167 5.53 -11.96 -35.49
C GLU A 167 5.74 -11.66 -34.02
N PHE A 168 5.08 -10.61 -33.54
CA PHE A 168 5.09 -10.24 -32.14
C PHE A 168 3.83 -10.82 -31.51
N SER A 169 3.98 -11.54 -30.43
CA SER A 169 2.85 -11.92 -29.60
C SER A 169 2.53 -10.75 -28.67
N LEU A 170 1.32 -10.26 -28.72
CA LEU A 170 0.76 -9.45 -27.66
C LEU A 170 0.43 -10.42 -26.51
N GLU A 171 1.44 -10.83 -25.73
CA GLU A 171 1.13 -11.51 -24.48
C GLU A 171 0.30 -10.53 -23.61
N ALA A 172 -0.87 -11.00 -23.20
CA ALA A 172 -1.65 -10.26 -22.22
C ALA A 172 -0.78 -9.95 -20.99
N PRO A 173 -0.80 -8.73 -20.45
CA PRO A 173 0.04 -8.40 -19.31
C PRO A 173 -0.26 -9.35 -18.16
N ARG A 174 0.78 -9.91 -17.55
CA ARG A 174 0.68 -10.87 -16.45
C ARG A 174 -0.06 -10.23 -15.27
N ARG A 175 -1.15 -10.83 -14.85
CA ARG A 175 -1.96 -10.40 -13.71
C ARG A 175 -1.33 -10.86 -12.42
N HIS A 176 -1.36 -9.99 -11.41
CA HIS A 176 -0.76 -10.24 -10.10
C HIS A 176 -1.79 -10.14 -8.98
N THR A 177 -1.82 -11.12 -8.10
CA THR A 177 -2.62 -11.06 -6.87
C THR A 177 -1.72 -10.81 -5.67
N VAL A 178 -2.01 -9.75 -4.94
CA VAL A 178 -1.38 -9.43 -3.64
C VAL A 178 -2.30 -9.95 -2.55
N VAL A 179 -1.83 -10.87 -1.72
CA VAL A 179 -2.60 -11.46 -0.63
C VAL A 179 -2.03 -10.99 0.69
N LEU A 180 -2.84 -10.28 1.47
CA LEU A 180 -2.46 -9.75 2.77
C LEU A 180 -3.01 -10.61 3.89
N ASP A 181 -2.12 -11.10 4.76
CA ASP A 181 -2.47 -11.84 5.96
C ASP A 181 -2.97 -10.91 7.06
N LEU A 182 -4.29 -10.90 7.27
CA LEU A 182 -4.98 -10.14 8.30
C LEU A 182 -5.51 -11.04 9.42
N ARG A 183 -5.00 -12.27 9.53
CA ARG A 183 -5.41 -13.17 10.60
C ARG A 183 -5.05 -12.59 11.95
N ARG A 184 -5.98 -12.67 12.88
CA ARG A 184 -5.75 -12.33 14.28
C ARG A 184 -4.90 -13.38 14.95
N GLU A 185 -3.74 -13.02 15.46
CA GLU A 185 -2.86 -13.91 16.22
C GLU A 185 -2.76 -13.43 17.67
N GLY A 186 -3.35 -14.23 18.59
CA GLY A 186 -3.33 -13.94 20.01
C GLY A 186 -4.18 -12.74 20.46
N LEU A 187 -4.01 -12.33 21.72
CA LEU A 187 -4.76 -11.24 22.36
C LEU A 187 -4.17 -9.85 22.09
N ARG A 188 -2.95 -9.78 21.57
CA ARG A 188 -2.24 -8.53 21.26
C ARG A 188 -1.64 -8.65 19.85
N THR A 189 -2.28 -8.05 18.90
CA THR A 189 -1.64 -7.72 17.64
C THR A 189 -0.71 -6.54 17.92
N GLN A 190 0.57 -6.67 17.63
CA GLN A 190 1.45 -5.50 17.64
C GLN A 190 1.05 -4.66 16.45
N ASP A 191 0.62 -3.46 16.73
CA ASP A 191 0.12 -2.53 15.70
C ASP A 191 1.17 -2.26 14.61
N ASP A 192 2.45 -2.18 14.99
CA ASP A 192 3.56 -1.91 14.06
C ASP A 192 3.79 -3.04 13.05
N GLU A 193 3.62 -4.30 13.45
CA GLU A 193 3.68 -5.46 12.55
C GLU A 193 2.58 -5.41 11.48
N LEU A 194 1.37 -5.00 11.88
CA LEU A 194 0.26 -4.83 10.94
C LEU A 194 0.51 -3.64 10.02
N GLU A 195 1.03 -2.54 10.55
CA GLU A 195 1.37 -1.35 9.75
C GLU A 195 2.40 -1.69 8.68
N ASP A 196 3.48 -2.41 9.02
CA ASP A 196 4.48 -2.83 8.04
C ASP A 196 3.92 -3.81 7.00
N ALA A 197 3.04 -4.73 7.40
CA ALA A 197 2.37 -5.62 6.44
C ALA A 197 1.50 -4.86 5.45
N VAL A 198 0.72 -3.90 5.94
CA VAL A 198 -0.15 -3.06 5.09
C VAL A 198 0.67 -2.12 4.21
N SER A 199 1.73 -1.51 4.76
CA SER A 199 2.66 -0.67 3.99
C SER A 199 3.38 -1.48 2.91
N THR A 200 3.74 -2.75 3.20
CA THR A 200 4.27 -3.68 2.21
C THR A 200 3.26 -3.92 1.08
N ALA A 201 1.99 -4.21 1.41
CA ALA A 201 0.95 -4.42 0.40
C ALA A 201 0.75 -3.17 -0.46
N ALA A 202 0.65 -1.99 0.15
CA ALA A 202 0.53 -0.71 -0.54
C ALA A 202 1.71 -0.45 -1.47
N SER A 203 2.94 -0.76 -1.03
CA SER A 203 4.17 -0.58 -1.81
C SER A 203 4.21 -1.53 -3.02
N VAL A 204 3.82 -2.79 -2.84
CA VAL A 204 3.73 -3.78 -3.94
C VAL A 204 2.67 -3.37 -4.95
N LEU A 205 1.47 -2.99 -4.51
CA LEU A 205 0.41 -2.50 -5.40
C LEU A 205 0.85 -1.26 -6.19
N THR A 206 1.50 -0.31 -5.52
CA THR A 206 2.04 0.89 -6.17
C THR A 206 3.10 0.53 -7.22
N HIS A 207 3.96 -0.44 -6.92
CA HIS A 207 4.97 -0.93 -7.87
C HIS A 207 4.31 -1.57 -9.10
N LEU A 208 3.31 -2.44 -8.91
CA LEU A 208 2.54 -3.07 -10.01
C LEU A 208 1.81 -2.01 -10.85
N ALA A 209 1.15 -1.05 -10.21
CA ALA A 209 0.44 0.04 -10.90
C ALA A 209 1.40 0.91 -11.75
N ARG A 210 2.58 1.25 -11.22
CA ARG A 210 3.61 2.01 -11.95
C ARG A 210 4.16 1.25 -13.17
N GLU A 211 4.26 -0.07 -13.05
CA GLU A 211 4.64 -0.93 -14.18
C GLU A 211 3.49 -1.19 -15.17
N GLY A 212 2.27 -0.70 -14.88
CA GLY A 212 1.09 -0.90 -15.72
C GLY A 212 0.64 -2.37 -15.76
N LEU A 213 0.93 -3.14 -14.72
CA LEU A 213 0.55 -4.53 -14.59
C LEU A 213 -0.81 -4.65 -13.88
N PRO A 214 -1.73 -5.50 -14.37
CA PRO A 214 -2.98 -5.74 -13.69
C PRO A 214 -2.76 -6.37 -12.32
N PHE A 215 -3.43 -5.84 -11.32
CA PHE A 215 -3.31 -6.31 -9.94
C PHE A 215 -4.68 -6.52 -9.30
N ARG A 216 -4.68 -7.35 -8.26
CA ARG A 216 -5.83 -7.62 -7.38
C ARG A 216 -5.32 -7.66 -5.94
N LEU A 217 -6.04 -7.06 -5.01
CA LEU A 217 -5.79 -7.19 -3.58
C LEU A 217 -6.77 -8.17 -2.96
N LEU A 218 -6.25 -9.18 -2.24
CA LEU A 218 -7.02 -10.09 -1.39
C LEU A 218 -6.57 -9.95 0.06
N GLY A 219 -7.50 -10.02 1.01
CA GLY A 219 -7.20 -10.02 2.44
C GLY A 219 -7.84 -11.19 3.16
N THR A 220 -7.17 -11.70 4.19
CA THR A 220 -7.70 -12.76 5.06
C THR A 220 -8.54 -12.22 6.23
N GLY A 221 -8.92 -10.93 6.21
CA GLY A 221 -9.68 -10.25 7.26
C GLY A 221 -11.09 -10.80 7.47
N GLY A 222 -11.75 -10.31 8.51
CA GLY A 222 -13.16 -10.62 8.79
C GLY A 222 -14.08 -10.07 7.70
N ASP A 223 -13.82 -8.85 7.25
CA ASP A 223 -14.44 -8.28 6.05
C ASP A 223 -13.69 -8.76 4.81
N ALA A 224 -14.44 -9.15 3.79
CA ALA A 224 -13.85 -9.62 2.54
C ALA A 224 -13.14 -8.45 1.82
N ILE A 225 -11.81 -8.50 1.77
CA ILE A 225 -11.01 -7.60 0.93
C ILE A 225 -10.75 -8.30 -0.38
N ASP A 226 -11.36 -7.80 -1.45
CA ASP A 226 -11.17 -8.26 -2.82
C ASP A 226 -11.54 -7.16 -3.80
N THR A 227 -10.54 -6.63 -4.51
CA THR A 227 -10.75 -5.55 -5.49
C THR A 227 -11.10 -6.06 -6.89
N GLY A 228 -11.00 -7.38 -7.13
CA GLY A 228 -10.92 -7.85 -8.52
C GLY A 228 -9.63 -7.38 -9.21
N PHE A 229 -9.45 -7.77 -10.48
CA PHE A 229 -8.31 -7.33 -11.29
C PHE A 229 -8.60 -6.01 -11.99
N GLY A 230 -7.65 -5.06 -11.89
CA GLY A 230 -7.67 -3.79 -12.61
C GLY A 230 -6.28 -3.23 -12.83
N THR A 231 -6.19 -2.20 -13.68
CA THR A 231 -4.98 -1.42 -13.97
C THR A 231 -5.23 0.07 -13.84
N ASP A 232 -6.50 0.45 -13.65
CA ASP A 232 -6.94 1.83 -13.60
C ASP A 232 -6.70 2.48 -12.24
N GLU A 233 -6.79 3.79 -12.22
CA GLU A 233 -6.58 4.58 -11.01
C GLU A 233 -7.67 4.32 -9.96
N ASP A 234 -8.89 4.03 -10.38
CA ASP A 234 -10.01 3.76 -9.47
C ASP A 234 -9.77 2.47 -8.69
N THR A 235 -9.38 1.38 -9.36
CA THR A 235 -8.99 0.12 -8.72
C THR A 235 -7.82 0.32 -7.74
N TYR A 236 -6.84 1.16 -8.10
CA TYR A 236 -5.72 1.46 -7.21
C TYR A 236 -6.17 2.16 -5.93
N TRP A 237 -6.99 3.21 -6.05
CA TRP A 237 -7.45 3.96 -4.88
C TRP A 237 -8.46 3.19 -4.04
N GLU A 238 -9.25 2.31 -4.64
CA GLU A 238 -10.08 1.35 -3.91
C GLU A 238 -9.22 0.42 -3.05
N ALA A 239 -8.18 -0.20 -3.63
CA ALA A 239 -7.25 -1.04 -2.89
C ALA A 239 -6.56 -0.27 -1.74
N MET A 240 -6.11 0.95 -2.00
CA MET A 240 -5.49 1.80 -0.99
C MET A 240 -6.47 2.19 0.13
N ARG A 241 -7.74 2.41 -0.18
CA ARG A 241 -8.79 2.68 0.82
C ARG A 241 -9.07 1.45 1.68
N LEU A 242 -9.17 0.27 1.09
CA LEU A 242 -9.31 -0.99 1.82
C LEU A 242 -8.12 -1.23 2.74
N LEU A 243 -6.90 -0.95 2.28
CA LEU A 243 -5.71 -1.01 3.10
C LEU A 243 -5.73 0.01 4.24
N ALA A 244 -6.24 1.22 4.01
CA ALA A 244 -6.36 2.24 5.07
C ALA A 244 -7.24 1.78 6.23
N THR A 245 -8.27 0.99 5.96
CA THR A 245 -9.22 0.47 6.97
C THR A 245 -8.92 -0.96 7.44
N ALA A 246 -7.94 -1.64 6.83
CA ALA A 246 -7.63 -3.04 7.12
C ALA A 246 -7.27 -3.27 8.60
N ARG A 247 -7.85 -4.30 9.19
CA ARG A 247 -7.65 -4.72 10.59
C ARG A 247 -7.24 -6.19 10.66
N ALA A 248 -6.48 -6.54 11.68
CA ALA A 248 -6.12 -7.94 11.95
C ALA A 248 -7.25 -8.62 12.76
N ASP A 249 -8.34 -8.92 12.10
CA ASP A 249 -9.55 -9.52 12.69
C ASP A 249 -9.97 -10.86 12.05
N GLY A 250 -9.25 -11.28 11.00
CA GLY A 250 -9.50 -12.51 10.28
C GLY A 250 -9.18 -13.77 11.07
N THR A 251 -9.79 -14.87 10.65
CA THR A 251 -9.58 -16.20 11.22
C THR A 251 -8.96 -17.18 10.22
N ARG A 252 -9.00 -16.86 8.94
CA ARG A 252 -8.54 -17.72 7.85
C ARG A 252 -7.02 -17.67 7.72
N LEU A 253 -6.41 -18.82 7.45
CA LEU A 253 -5.02 -18.93 7.05
C LEU A 253 -4.83 -18.41 5.63
N ILE A 254 -3.69 -17.76 5.37
CA ILE A 254 -3.37 -17.21 4.04
C ILE A 254 -3.35 -18.31 2.98
N GLY A 255 -2.75 -19.47 3.28
CA GLY A 255 -2.72 -20.63 2.39
C GLY A 255 -4.12 -21.15 2.04
N ALA A 256 -5.00 -21.25 3.03
CA ALA A 256 -6.38 -21.70 2.82
C ALA A 256 -7.19 -20.70 1.98
N THR A 257 -6.99 -19.39 2.18
CA THR A 257 -7.62 -18.33 1.38
C THR A 257 -7.23 -18.44 -0.08
N VAL A 258 -5.94 -18.59 -0.35
CA VAL A 258 -5.39 -18.68 -1.71
C VAL A 258 -5.85 -19.95 -2.43
N LEU A 259 -5.81 -21.11 -1.76
CA LEU A 259 -6.25 -22.37 -2.35
C LEU A 259 -7.78 -22.46 -2.54
N GLY A 260 -8.54 -21.69 -1.77
CA GLY A 260 -9.99 -21.58 -1.90
C GLY A 260 -10.46 -20.61 -2.99
N GLU A 261 -9.56 -19.84 -3.59
CA GLU A 261 -9.89 -18.82 -4.56
C GLU A 261 -10.32 -19.42 -5.90
N ARG A 262 -11.58 -19.14 -6.29
CA ARG A 262 -12.19 -19.67 -7.53
C ARG A 262 -12.09 -18.70 -8.71
N GLY A 263 -11.86 -17.43 -8.44
CA GLY A 263 -11.79 -16.36 -9.45
C GLY A 263 -10.48 -16.31 -10.22
N GLY A 264 -9.55 -17.19 -9.88
CA GLY A 264 -8.19 -17.19 -10.42
C GLY A 264 -7.28 -16.18 -9.75
N LEU A 265 -6.00 -16.50 -9.70
CA LEU A 265 -4.97 -15.67 -9.03
C LEU A 265 -4.10 -14.87 -10.01
N GLY A 266 -4.35 -15.02 -11.31
CA GLY A 266 -3.41 -14.51 -12.34
C GLY A 266 -2.14 -15.36 -12.41
N GLU A 267 -1.11 -14.81 -13.01
CA GLU A 267 0.17 -15.52 -13.27
C GLU A 267 1.21 -15.27 -12.16
N GLY A 268 1.04 -14.20 -11.38
CA GLY A 268 1.91 -13.84 -10.25
C GLY A 268 1.14 -13.72 -8.95
N VAL A 269 1.69 -14.25 -7.86
CA VAL A 269 1.10 -14.17 -6.52
C VAL A 269 2.14 -13.66 -5.54
N VAL A 270 1.79 -12.58 -4.83
CA VAL A 270 2.59 -12.02 -3.74
C VAL A 270 1.85 -12.27 -2.43
N LEU A 271 2.43 -13.12 -1.58
CA LEU A 271 1.88 -13.49 -0.28
C LEU A 271 2.59 -12.70 0.82
N ILE A 272 1.87 -11.82 1.51
CA ILE A 272 2.41 -11.05 2.64
C ILE A 272 1.98 -11.77 3.91
N SER A 273 2.91 -12.58 4.46
CA SER A 273 2.64 -13.48 5.59
C SER A 273 3.16 -12.88 6.89
N ARG A 274 2.25 -12.61 7.78
CA ARG A 274 2.47 -12.05 9.09
C ARG A 274 2.33 -13.11 10.19
N THR A 275 1.41 -14.03 10.00
CA THR A 275 1.10 -15.06 10.98
C THR A 275 1.76 -16.40 10.66
N ARG A 276 1.78 -17.29 11.65
CA ARG A 276 2.28 -18.64 11.46
C ARG A 276 1.26 -19.49 10.70
N ASP A 277 1.64 -19.95 9.52
CA ASP A 277 0.87 -20.88 8.71
C ASP A 277 1.80 -22.03 8.28
N GLU A 278 1.60 -23.20 8.89
CA GLU A 278 2.44 -24.39 8.63
C GLU A 278 2.12 -25.02 7.28
N GLU A 279 0.94 -24.77 6.72
CA GLU A 279 0.52 -25.29 5.42
C GLU A 279 0.96 -24.37 4.26
N LEU A 280 1.45 -23.18 4.55
CA LEU A 280 1.87 -22.22 3.54
C LEU A 280 2.91 -22.78 2.55
N PRO A 281 3.94 -23.54 2.97
CA PRO A 281 4.86 -24.18 2.01
C PRO A 281 4.18 -25.16 1.06
N HIS A 282 3.15 -25.87 1.54
CA HIS A 282 2.36 -26.76 0.69
C HIS A 282 1.51 -25.97 -0.33
N CYS A 283 0.91 -24.88 0.11
CA CYS A 283 0.20 -23.94 -0.76
C CYS A 283 1.13 -23.39 -1.86
N VAL A 284 2.31 -22.90 -1.48
CA VAL A 284 3.33 -22.38 -2.43
C VAL A 284 3.69 -23.44 -3.48
N ARG A 285 3.93 -24.68 -3.07
CA ARG A 285 4.24 -25.77 -3.99
C ARG A 285 3.13 -26.00 -5.00
N LYS A 286 1.87 -26.07 -4.55
CA LYS A 286 0.72 -26.22 -5.45
C LYS A 286 0.60 -25.08 -6.48
N LEU A 287 0.83 -23.84 -6.04
CA LEU A 287 0.82 -22.68 -6.94
C LEU A 287 1.95 -22.77 -7.98
N ARG A 288 3.14 -23.21 -7.55
CA ARG A 288 4.30 -23.41 -8.45
C ARG A 288 4.05 -24.53 -9.44
N GLU A 289 3.47 -25.64 -9.00
CA GLU A 289 3.07 -26.78 -9.86
C GLU A 289 2.00 -26.34 -10.88
N ALA A 290 1.14 -25.41 -10.53
CA ALA A 290 0.16 -24.79 -11.43
C ALA A 290 0.78 -23.73 -12.38
N GLY A 291 2.10 -23.50 -12.33
CA GLY A 291 2.82 -22.57 -13.21
C GLY A 291 2.82 -21.12 -12.76
N LEU A 292 2.28 -20.80 -11.57
CA LEU A 292 2.26 -19.43 -11.08
C LEU A 292 3.63 -19.02 -10.52
N SER A 293 4.00 -17.76 -10.68
CA SER A 293 5.15 -17.20 -9.97
C SER A 293 4.72 -16.78 -8.56
N VAL A 294 5.51 -17.18 -7.55
CA VAL A 294 5.15 -16.94 -6.14
C VAL A 294 6.26 -16.19 -5.44
N VAL A 295 5.91 -15.02 -4.90
CA VAL A 295 6.75 -14.24 -4.00
C VAL A 295 6.12 -14.29 -2.61
N VAL A 296 6.90 -14.59 -1.58
CA VAL A 296 6.46 -14.53 -0.20
C VAL A 296 7.23 -13.42 0.52
N VAL A 297 6.49 -12.43 1.02
CA VAL A 297 7.04 -11.44 1.94
C VAL A 297 6.71 -11.92 3.35
N ALA A 298 7.73 -12.38 4.07
CA ALA A 298 7.58 -12.91 5.42
C ALA A 298 7.99 -11.85 6.45
N LEU A 299 7.06 -11.44 7.30
CA LEU A 299 7.39 -10.56 8.41
C LEU A 299 8.05 -11.35 9.54
N ALA A 300 9.19 -10.86 10.02
CA ALA A 300 9.94 -11.46 11.11
C ALA A 300 9.34 -11.02 12.46
N THR A 301 8.19 -11.57 12.80
CA THR A 301 7.35 -11.14 13.94
C THR A 301 8.08 -11.14 15.29
N HIS A 302 9.16 -11.93 15.41
CA HIS A 302 10.00 -11.94 16.60
C HIS A 302 10.79 -10.65 16.80
N THR A 303 11.05 -9.87 15.74
CA THR A 303 11.77 -8.59 15.82
C THR A 303 10.90 -7.43 16.32
N TYR A 304 9.57 -7.55 16.20
CA TYR A 304 8.61 -6.55 16.69
C TYR A 304 8.31 -6.66 18.20
N ARG A 305 8.71 -7.75 18.83
CA ARG A 305 8.45 -7.95 20.25
C ARG A 305 9.54 -7.29 21.08
N THR A 306 9.22 -6.15 21.70
CA THR A 306 10.06 -5.56 22.73
C THR A 306 10.21 -6.55 23.87
N PRO A 307 11.43 -6.91 24.31
CA PRO A 307 11.63 -7.77 25.47
C PRO A 307 11.07 -7.06 26.71
N ALA A 308 9.95 -7.57 27.22
CA ALA A 308 9.47 -7.12 28.52
C ALA A 308 10.41 -7.69 29.58
N VAL A 309 11.22 -6.81 30.19
CA VAL A 309 12.09 -7.05 31.36
C VAL A 309 13.27 -8.00 31.13
N SER A 310 14.44 -7.50 31.51
CA SER A 310 15.75 -8.17 31.45
C SER A 310 15.82 -9.41 32.37
N GLY A 311 15.86 -10.59 31.75
CA GLY A 311 16.17 -11.87 32.38
C GLY A 311 16.84 -12.81 31.39
N THR A 312 17.86 -13.55 31.84
CA THR A 312 18.69 -14.46 31.04
C THR A 312 17.94 -15.54 30.25
N SER A 313 16.73 -15.89 30.65
CA SER A 313 15.88 -16.88 29.92
C SER A 313 15.16 -16.33 28.69
N GLN A 314 15.19 -15.01 28.46
CA GLN A 314 14.52 -14.37 27.33
C GLN A 314 15.39 -14.30 26.06
N GLY A 315 16.70 -14.19 26.21
CA GLY A 315 17.64 -14.27 25.09
C GLY A 315 17.47 -15.60 24.33
N ASP A 316 17.36 -16.69 25.05
CA ASP A 316 17.18 -18.04 24.48
C ASP A 316 15.82 -18.16 23.74
N ALA A 317 14.75 -17.55 24.25
CA ALA A 317 13.45 -17.57 23.62
C ALA A 317 13.41 -16.72 22.32
N VAL A 318 14.11 -15.60 22.24
CA VAL A 318 14.22 -14.80 21.02
C VAL A 318 15.04 -15.52 19.96
N HIS A 319 16.17 -16.11 20.35
CA HIS A 319 17.00 -16.93 19.47
C HIS A 319 16.25 -18.17 18.93
N ALA A 320 15.49 -18.84 19.78
CA ALA A 320 14.67 -19.98 19.36
C ALA A 320 13.59 -19.58 18.33
N ARG A 321 12.96 -18.42 18.51
CA ARG A 321 11.97 -17.87 17.54
C ARG A 321 12.61 -17.45 16.24
N GLY A 322 13.79 -16.83 16.28
CA GLY A 322 14.58 -16.50 15.10
C GLY A 322 14.97 -17.74 14.29
N ALA A 323 15.45 -18.78 14.97
CA ALA A 323 15.78 -20.07 14.35
C ALA A 323 14.54 -20.76 13.74
N GLU A 324 13.39 -20.66 14.39
CA GLU A 324 12.12 -21.19 13.86
C GLU A 324 11.68 -20.41 12.62
N PHE A 325 11.78 -19.09 12.66
CA PHE A 325 11.50 -18.23 11.50
C PHE A 325 12.41 -18.57 10.33
N SER A 326 13.71 -18.70 10.54
CA SER A 326 14.69 -19.10 9.49
C SER A 326 14.35 -20.44 8.88
N ARG A 327 13.95 -21.44 9.69
CA ARG A 327 13.49 -22.76 9.18
C ARG A 327 12.23 -22.62 8.33
N ARG A 328 11.29 -21.73 8.71
CA ARG A 328 10.08 -21.46 7.94
C ARG A 328 10.43 -20.85 6.59
N VAL A 329 11.31 -19.85 6.55
CA VAL A 329 11.80 -19.23 5.31
C VAL A 329 12.43 -20.29 4.40
N GLY A 330 13.35 -21.12 4.90
CA GLY A 330 13.97 -22.19 4.11
C GLY A 330 12.97 -23.20 3.54
N ARG A 331 11.88 -23.51 4.26
CA ARG A 331 10.80 -24.36 3.74
C ARG A 331 10.01 -23.71 2.60
N LEU A 332 9.80 -22.38 2.66
CA LEU A 332 9.14 -21.62 1.60
C LEU A 332 10.00 -21.52 0.33
N GLU A 333 11.31 -21.31 0.49
CA GLU A 333 12.26 -21.30 -0.61
C GLU A 333 12.37 -22.71 -1.26
N ALA A 334 12.45 -23.77 -0.45
CA ALA A 334 12.43 -25.15 -0.92
C ALA A 334 11.12 -25.51 -1.65
N ALA A 335 10.01 -24.86 -1.33
CA ALA A 335 8.74 -24.98 -2.04
C ALA A 335 8.70 -24.21 -3.37
N GLY A 336 9.73 -23.39 -3.68
CA GLY A 336 9.87 -22.65 -4.93
C GLY A 336 9.41 -21.20 -4.88
N ALA A 337 9.19 -20.62 -3.69
CA ALA A 337 8.90 -19.19 -3.56
C ALA A 337 10.19 -18.35 -3.63
N ALA A 338 10.08 -17.15 -4.20
CA ALA A 338 11.04 -16.09 -3.93
C ALA A 338 10.68 -15.45 -2.60
N VAL A 339 11.54 -15.56 -1.58
CA VAL A 339 11.23 -15.02 -0.25
C VAL A 339 11.91 -13.67 -0.05
N ARG A 340 11.19 -12.74 0.54
CA ARG A 340 11.68 -11.45 1.06
C ARG A 340 11.29 -11.36 2.53
N ILE A 341 12.13 -10.71 3.33
CA ILE A 341 11.92 -10.61 4.78
C ILE A 341 11.78 -9.15 5.16
N VAL A 342 10.79 -8.87 5.99
CA VAL A 342 10.59 -7.57 6.65
C VAL A 342 10.93 -7.73 8.13
N THR A 343 11.84 -6.90 8.62
CA THR A 343 12.30 -6.87 10.01
C THR A 343 11.98 -5.53 10.65
N HIS A 344 11.83 -5.50 11.96
CA HIS A 344 11.74 -4.26 12.71
C HIS A 344 13.12 -3.92 13.33
N PRO A 345 13.61 -2.65 13.27
CA PRO A 345 12.89 -1.43 12.84
C PRO A 345 13.02 -1.06 11.36
N GLU A 346 13.64 -1.87 10.52
CA GLU A 346 13.93 -1.54 9.12
C GLU A 346 12.67 -1.46 8.25
N GLY A 347 11.62 -2.20 8.65
CA GLY A 347 10.33 -2.17 7.96
C GLY A 347 10.44 -2.51 6.48
N VAL A 348 9.59 -1.86 5.69
CA VAL A 348 9.47 -2.09 4.23
C VAL A 348 10.71 -1.62 3.45
N GLU A 349 11.49 -0.67 3.99
CA GLU A 349 12.71 -0.16 3.33
C GLU A 349 13.75 -1.26 3.10
N GLY A 350 13.81 -2.26 4.00
CA GLY A 350 14.67 -3.43 3.88
C GLY A 350 14.40 -4.31 2.65
N LEU A 351 13.21 -4.19 2.03
CA LEU A 351 12.86 -4.95 0.82
C LEU A 351 13.62 -4.53 -0.44
N SER A 352 14.21 -3.33 -0.45
CA SER A 352 14.91 -2.76 -1.60
C SER A 352 16.35 -3.25 -1.78
N GLY A 353 16.87 -4.09 -0.89
CA GLY A 353 18.25 -4.62 -0.93
C GLY A 353 18.37 -6.01 -1.56
N PRO A 354 19.56 -6.37 -2.09
CA PRO A 354 19.83 -7.74 -2.49
C PRO A 354 19.92 -8.63 -1.24
N ARG A 355 18.88 -9.42 -0.99
CA ARG A 355 18.76 -10.45 0.05
C ARG A 355 18.72 -9.97 1.49
N GLY A 356 17.52 -9.90 2.06
CA GLY A 356 17.30 -9.80 3.50
C GLY A 356 17.72 -11.03 4.32
N LEU A 357 18.60 -11.89 3.82
CA LEU A 357 19.11 -13.09 4.52
C LEU A 357 20.32 -12.81 5.41
N GLU A 358 21.04 -11.70 5.23
CA GLU A 358 22.19 -11.36 6.07
C GLU A 358 21.81 -10.72 7.41
N ALA A 359 20.60 -10.21 7.56
CA ALA A 359 20.15 -9.54 8.78
C ALA A 359 19.65 -10.49 9.89
N VAL A 360 19.70 -11.81 9.69
CA VAL A 360 19.22 -12.83 10.65
C VAL A 360 20.35 -13.68 11.22
N ARG A 361 21.62 -13.26 11.05
CA ARG A 361 22.78 -13.91 11.70
C ARG A 361 23.23 -13.17 12.94
#